data_5d94fa32fecfb552f802196d8a44fe18
#
_entry.id   5d94fa32fecfb552f802196d8a44fe18
#
_cell.length_a   1.000
_cell.length_b   1.000
_cell.length_c   1.000
_cell.angle_alpha   90.00
_cell.angle_beta   90.00
_cell.angle_gamma   90.00
#
_symmetry.space_group_name_H-M   'P 1'
#
loop_
_entity.id
_entity.type
_entity.pdbx_description
1 polymer ?
#
loop_
_entity_poly.entity_id
_entity_poly.type
_entity_poly.pdbx_seq_one_letter_code
_entity_poly.pdbx_strand_id
1 'polypeptide(L)'
;MARTDIFSAPLTPRAAYGAPAPQTSAALLRKASALARQVPRSFACLRATDRSYASHPPIVVNALPKSGTHLMMQIAEALPGAVQYGSFIAQRPSWANWHRDQAQITARIAKIAPGEVLGAHLHRTQATAQALQSLNALHLFIYRDPRAVLVSEVQYLSLSARWNALHRRFAQIGDFAAQVDLAIDGDGSAALPDIGARYGPYLAWRGAANVMAIRYEELLCTQQRRGVLKAILHRHAELAGRSPDPSLLPQLQAAIRPWASHTYTGRDPERWRHKLTPAQQRRLAWMA
;
A
#
# COMPACT_ATOMS: atom_id res chain seq x y z
N MET A 1 17.27 -28.12 31.69
CA MET A 1 17.12 -26.67 31.42
C MET A 1 15.81 -26.49 30.68
N ALA A 2 14.81 -25.97 31.36
CA ALA A 2 13.42 -25.89 30.90
C ALA A 2 13.23 -24.73 29.91
N ARG A 3 12.70 -25.03 28.72
CA ARG A 3 12.15 -24.04 27.79
C ARG A 3 10.81 -23.57 28.33
N THR A 4 10.74 -22.30 28.69
CA THR A 4 9.49 -21.64 29.11
C THR A 4 8.66 -21.32 27.85
N ASP A 5 7.61 -22.09 27.62
CA ASP A 5 6.56 -21.81 26.62
C ASP A 5 5.69 -20.66 27.10
N ILE A 6 5.86 -19.47 26.48
CA ILE A 6 5.08 -18.24 26.75
C ILE A 6 3.91 -18.07 25.78
N PHE A 7 3.41 -19.11 25.14
CA PHE A 7 2.36 -19.02 24.11
C PHE A 7 1.19 -19.96 24.33
N SER A 8 0.56 -19.88 25.51
CA SER A 8 -0.71 -20.60 25.78
C SER A 8 -1.76 -19.60 26.28
N ALA A 9 -2.23 -18.72 25.41
CA ALA A 9 -3.52 -18.05 25.60
C ALA A 9 -4.56 -18.72 24.68
N PRO A 10 -5.72 -19.18 25.20
CA PRO A 10 -6.74 -19.82 24.37
C PRO A 10 -7.32 -18.83 23.38
N LEU A 11 -7.40 -19.24 22.12
CA LEU A 11 -8.11 -18.53 21.06
C LEU A 11 -9.61 -18.56 21.40
N THR A 12 -10.13 -17.48 21.94
CA THR A 12 -11.58 -17.27 21.99
C THR A 12 -12.11 -17.20 20.54
N PRO A 13 -13.17 -17.93 20.19
CA PRO A 13 -13.78 -17.84 18.87
C PRO A 13 -14.31 -16.42 18.70
N ARG A 14 -13.76 -15.71 17.73
CA ARG A 14 -14.16 -14.35 17.38
C ARG A 14 -15.62 -14.42 16.92
N ALA A 15 -16.51 -13.80 17.68
CA ALA A 15 -17.91 -13.66 17.42
C ALA A 15 -18.18 -13.30 15.94
N ALA A 16 -19.23 -13.91 15.41
CA ALA A 16 -19.77 -13.65 14.08
C ALA A 16 -19.76 -12.14 13.76
N TYR A 17 -19.26 -11.78 12.59
CA TYR A 17 -19.26 -10.41 12.10
C TYR A 17 -20.70 -9.88 12.09
N GLY A 18 -21.08 -9.21 13.16
CA GLY A 18 -22.31 -8.42 13.23
C GLY A 18 -22.30 -7.37 12.12
N ALA A 19 -23.47 -7.06 11.59
CA ALA A 19 -23.69 -6.00 10.62
C ALA A 19 -23.00 -4.70 11.12
N PRO A 20 -22.26 -3.97 10.26
CA PRO A 20 -21.65 -2.72 10.69
C PRO A 20 -22.73 -1.75 11.14
N ALA A 21 -22.59 -1.24 12.37
CA ALA A 21 -23.42 -0.18 12.90
C ALA A 21 -23.41 1.05 11.95
N PRO A 22 -24.46 1.86 11.93
CA PRO A 22 -24.57 3.00 11.03
C PRO A 22 -23.40 3.97 11.24
N GLN A 23 -22.60 4.17 10.19
CA GLN A 23 -21.31 4.90 10.21
C GLN A 23 -21.48 6.43 10.22
N THR A 24 -22.52 7.00 10.80
CA THR A 24 -22.87 8.39 10.54
C THR A 24 -21.94 9.43 11.19
N SER A 25 -21.52 9.26 12.43
CA SER A 25 -20.67 10.27 13.10
C SER A 25 -19.17 10.11 12.83
N ALA A 26 -18.64 8.90 12.92
CA ALA A 26 -17.21 8.66 12.69
C ALA A 26 -16.78 8.84 11.22
N ALA A 27 -17.69 8.59 10.27
CA ALA A 27 -17.42 8.83 8.86
C ALA A 27 -17.45 10.32 8.52
N LEU A 28 -18.35 11.09 9.12
CA LEU A 28 -18.40 12.55 8.99
C LEU A 28 -17.18 13.22 9.62
N LEU A 29 -16.76 12.80 10.81
CA LEU A 29 -15.54 13.30 11.46
C LEU A 29 -14.29 13.02 10.64
N ARG A 30 -14.18 11.82 10.04
CA ARG A 30 -13.05 11.50 9.14
C ARG A 30 -13.07 12.36 7.87
N LYS A 31 -14.23 12.62 7.27
CA LYS A 31 -14.34 13.50 6.11
C LYS A 31 -14.01 14.95 6.46
N ALA A 32 -14.50 15.45 7.60
CA ALA A 32 -14.21 16.79 8.07
C ALA A 32 -12.72 16.97 8.39
N SER A 33 -12.09 15.98 9.04
CA SER A 33 -10.64 16.01 9.32
C SER A 33 -9.80 15.91 8.04
N ALA A 34 -10.23 15.14 7.05
CA ALA A 34 -9.59 15.06 5.75
C ALA A 34 -9.68 16.41 5.00
N LEU A 35 -10.85 17.06 5.04
CA LEU A 35 -11.04 18.37 4.43
C LEU A 35 -10.19 19.45 5.13
N ALA A 36 -10.17 19.45 6.48
CA ALA A 36 -9.36 20.36 7.27
C ALA A 36 -7.86 20.26 6.95
N ARG A 37 -7.36 19.08 6.61
CA ARG A 37 -5.95 18.86 6.21
C ARG A 37 -5.64 19.39 4.80
N GLN A 38 -6.65 19.56 3.94
CA GLN A 38 -6.43 20.08 2.57
C GLN A 38 -6.11 21.57 2.56
N VAL A 39 -6.57 22.34 3.55
CA VAL A 39 -6.26 23.77 3.65
C VAL A 39 -4.75 24.00 3.82
N PRO A 40 -4.07 23.45 4.86
CA PRO A 40 -2.62 23.62 5.00
C PRO A 40 -1.84 23.01 3.83
N ARG A 41 -2.34 21.92 3.22
CA ARG A 41 -1.75 21.34 2.00
C ARG A 41 -1.76 22.33 0.84
N SER A 42 -2.89 23.00 0.60
CA SER A 42 -3.03 24.00 -0.48
C SER A 42 -2.06 25.18 -0.26
N PHE A 43 -1.91 25.66 0.98
CA PHE A 43 -0.92 26.67 1.31
C PHE A 43 0.51 26.20 1.09
N ALA A 44 0.84 24.95 1.44
CA ALA A 44 2.15 24.38 1.21
C ALA A 44 2.46 24.31 -0.32
N CYS A 45 1.49 23.90 -1.14
CA CYS A 45 1.62 23.87 -2.59
C CYS A 45 1.79 25.29 -3.18
N LEU A 46 1.03 26.28 -2.70
CA LEU A 46 1.13 27.67 -3.21
C LEU A 46 2.48 28.34 -2.89
N ARG A 47 3.12 27.94 -1.79
CA ARG A 47 4.44 28.43 -1.36
C ARG A 47 5.59 27.53 -1.81
N ALA A 48 5.30 26.47 -2.53
CA ALA A 48 6.31 25.51 -2.98
C ALA A 48 7.26 26.16 -3.97
N THR A 49 8.55 25.90 -3.78
CA THR A 49 9.64 26.29 -4.67
C THR A 49 10.53 25.09 -4.92
N ASP A 50 11.36 25.10 -5.95
CA ASP A 50 12.32 24.02 -6.20
C ASP A 50 13.21 23.76 -4.98
N ARG A 51 13.60 24.81 -4.25
CA ARG A 51 14.36 24.69 -3.01
C ARG A 51 13.59 23.96 -1.91
N SER A 52 12.27 24.15 -1.83
CA SER A 52 11.45 23.45 -0.83
C SER A 52 11.32 21.96 -1.15
N TYR A 53 11.23 21.57 -2.43
CA TYR A 53 11.29 20.15 -2.83
C TYR A 53 12.68 19.54 -2.64
N ALA A 54 13.74 20.30 -2.86
CA ALA A 54 15.11 19.84 -2.61
C ALA A 54 15.39 19.61 -1.12
N SER A 55 14.85 20.46 -0.23
CA SER A 55 15.08 20.34 1.22
C SER A 55 14.07 19.42 1.93
N HIS A 56 12.87 19.25 1.38
CA HIS A 56 11.78 18.43 1.90
C HIS A 56 11.19 17.57 0.77
N PRO A 57 11.88 16.50 0.35
CA PRO A 57 11.41 15.65 -0.73
C PRO A 57 10.06 15.03 -0.35
N PRO A 58 9.05 15.05 -1.24
CA PRO A 58 7.81 14.30 -1.03
C PRO A 58 8.09 12.81 -0.89
N ILE A 59 7.26 12.11 -0.10
CA ILE A 59 7.41 10.67 0.13
C ILE A 59 6.20 9.97 -0.46
N VAL A 60 6.41 9.25 -1.55
CA VAL A 60 5.35 8.53 -2.25
C VAL A 60 5.43 7.04 -1.91
N VAL A 61 4.48 6.58 -1.12
CA VAL A 61 4.31 5.17 -0.79
C VAL A 61 3.42 4.52 -1.84
N ASN A 62 4.03 4.08 -2.91
CA ASN A 62 3.36 3.37 -3.99
C ASN A 62 3.31 1.85 -3.70
N ALA A 63 2.25 1.20 -4.08
CA ALA A 63 2.08 -0.22 -3.78
C ALA A 63 1.27 -0.94 -4.85
N LEU A 64 1.57 -2.22 -5.05
CA LEU A 64 0.55 -3.16 -5.50
C LEU A 64 -0.55 -3.20 -4.42
N PRO A 65 -1.83 -3.01 -4.76
CA PRO A 65 -2.91 -3.10 -3.77
C PRO A 65 -2.80 -4.35 -2.89
N LYS A 66 -3.10 -4.24 -1.61
CA LYS A 66 -3.01 -5.34 -0.61
C LYS A 66 -1.58 -5.80 -0.25
N SER A 67 -0.54 -5.06 -0.61
CA SER A 67 0.87 -5.37 -0.31
C SER A 67 1.43 -4.70 0.95
N GLY A 68 0.61 -4.06 1.77
CA GLY A 68 1.07 -3.46 3.02
C GLY A 68 1.31 -1.94 2.96
N THR A 69 0.59 -1.22 2.12
CA THR A 69 0.64 0.25 1.98
C THR A 69 0.58 0.97 3.33
N HIS A 70 -0.35 0.57 4.22
CA HIS A 70 -0.50 1.19 5.54
C HIS A 70 0.73 1.01 6.43
N LEU A 71 1.41 -0.12 6.34
CA LEU A 71 2.63 -0.36 7.11
C LEU A 71 3.77 0.55 6.63
N MET A 72 3.93 0.67 5.30
CA MET A 72 4.93 1.56 4.72
C MET A 72 4.61 3.03 4.98
N MET A 73 3.32 3.41 4.99
CA MET A 73 2.89 4.77 5.37
C MET A 73 3.33 5.12 6.80
N GLN A 74 3.19 4.20 7.76
CA GLN A 74 3.64 4.41 9.14
C GLN A 74 5.15 4.71 9.23
N ILE A 75 5.96 4.01 8.41
CA ILE A 75 7.40 4.24 8.32
C ILE A 75 7.69 5.60 7.68
N ALA A 76 7.01 5.91 6.59
CA ALA A 76 7.17 7.16 5.85
C ALA A 76 6.80 8.40 6.71
N GLU A 77 5.73 8.30 7.49
CA GLU A 77 5.28 9.35 8.41
C GLU A 77 6.25 9.62 9.57
N ALA A 78 7.11 8.65 9.87
CA ALA A 78 8.12 8.79 10.92
C ALA A 78 9.45 9.41 10.42
N LEU A 79 9.57 9.68 9.11
CA LEU A 79 10.75 10.35 8.54
C LEU A 79 10.78 11.85 8.87
N PRO A 80 11.97 12.47 8.99
CA PRO A 80 12.10 13.89 9.32
C PRO A 80 11.42 14.79 8.29
N GLY A 81 10.60 15.74 8.76
CA GLY A 81 9.91 16.71 7.89
C GLY A 81 8.74 16.12 7.10
N ALA A 82 8.38 14.86 7.36
CA ALA A 82 7.22 14.21 6.76
C ALA A 82 5.90 14.81 7.27
N VAL A 83 4.98 15.14 6.35
CA VAL A 83 3.67 15.71 6.67
C VAL A 83 2.56 14.91 6.00
N GLN A 84 1.59 14.43 6.78
CA GLN A 84 0.46 13.66 6.27
C GLN A 84 -0.79 14.53 6.11
N TYR A 85 -1.23 14.73 4.87
CA TYR A 85 -2.45 15.45 4.54
C TYR A 85 -3.65 14.54 4.21
N GLY A 86 -3.47 13.22 4.22
CA GLY A 86 -4.50 12.25 3.87
C GLY A 86 -4.70 12.05 2.36
N SER A 87 -3.74 12.49 1.55
CA SER A 87 -3.77 12.33 0.10
C SER A 87 -3.53 10.89 -0.32
N PHE A 88 -4.23 10.47 -1.38
CA PHE A 88 -4.04 9.17 -2.01
C PHE A 88 -4.24 9.26 -3.53
N ILE A 89 -3.32 8.69 -4.30
CA ILE A 89 -3.40 8.65 -5.76
C ILE A 89 -3.51 7.20 -6.23
N ALA A 90 -4.66 6.82 -6.77
CA ALA A 90 -4.86 5.49 -7.34
C ALA A 90 -5.09 5.57 -8.84
N GLN A 91 -4.46 4.68 -9.60
CA GLN A 91 -4.75 4.49 -11.02
C GLN A 91 -6.23 4.11 -11.21
N ARG A 92 -6.71 3.21 -10.36
CA ARG A 92 -8.11 2.79 -10.30
C ARG A 92 -8.67 3.07 -8.91
N PRO A 93 -9.58 4.04 -8.75
CA PRO A 93 -10.23 4.27 -7.47
C PRO A 93 -11.06 3.05 -7.05
N SER A 94 -10.99 2.67 -5.78
CA SER A 94 -11.67 1.47 -5.27
C SER A 94 -13.21 1.53 -5.35
N TRP A 95 -13.77 2.73 -5.46
CA TRP A 95 -15.21 2.99 -5.56
C TRP A 95 -15.72 3.15 -6.99
N ALA A 96 -14.80 3.15 -7.98
CA ALA A 96 -15.13 3.39 -9.38
C ALA A 96 -14.57 2.30 -10.30
N ASN A 97 -15.32 1.94 -11.31
CA ASN A 97 -14.91 0.96 -12.34
C ASN A 97 -14.17 1.59 -13.53
N TRP A 98 -13.63 2.79 -13.37
CA TRP A 98 -12.90 3.48 -14.40
C TRP A 98 -11.43 3.67 -14.00
N HIS A 99 -10.56 3.70 -14.99
CA HIS A 99 -9.15 4.04 -14.82
C HIS A 99 -8.95 5.54 -15.03
N ARG A 100 -8.11 6.14 -14.20
CA ARG A 100 -7.60 7.48 -14.51
C ARG A 100 -6.66 7.38 -15.69
N ASP A 101 -6.81 8.30 -16.64
CA ASP A 101 -5.86 8.45 -17.73
C ASP A 101 -4.52 8.99 -17.23
N GLN A 102 -3.52 8.97 -18.12
CA GLN A 102 -2.17 9.41 -17.79
C GLN A 102 -2.10 10.90 -17.41
N ALA A 103 -2.88 11.75 -18.07
CA ALA A 103 -2.89 13.19 -17.80
C ALA A 103 -3.49 13.48 -16.41
N GLN A 104 -4.55 12.78 -16.02
CA GLN A 104 -5.14 12.89 -14.70
C GLN A 104 -4.18 12.43 -13.59
N ILE A 105 -3.37 11.40 -13.83
CA ILE A 105 -2.37 10.92 -12.86
C ILE A 105 -1.23 11.93 -12.72
N THR A 106 -0.64 12.39 -13.83
CA THR A 106 0.47 13.36 -13.80
C THR A 106 0.05 14.70 -13.19
N ALA A 107 -1.17 15.17 -13.50
CA ALA A 107 -1.73 16.38 -12.90
C ALA A 107 -1.94 16.25 -11.37
N ARG A 108 -2.19 15.04 -10.85
CA ARG A 108 -2.29 14.80 -9.40
C ARG A 108 -0.90 14.74 -8.77
N ILE A 109 0.07 14.11 -9.44
CA ILE A 109 1.46 14.07 -8.99
C ILE A 109 2.02 15.49 -8.90
N ALA A 110 1.79 16.33 -9.88
CA ALA A 110 2.25 17.73 -9.90
C ALA A 110 1.70 18.59 -8.73
N LYS A 111 0.66 18.11 -8.04
CA LYS A 111 0.07 18.79 -6.88
C LYS A 111 0.54 18.21 -5.54
N ILE A 112 1.54 17.37 -5.51
CA ILE A 112 2.12 16.85 -4.27
C ILE A 112 2.94 17.97 -3.62
N ALA A 113 2.69 18.25 -2.35
CA ALA A 113 3.41 19.30 -1.62
C ALA A 113 4.82 18.84 -1.17
N PRO A 114 5.77 19.75 -0.95
CA PRO A 114 7.05 19.41 -0.34
C PRO A 114 6.85 18.74 1.01
N GLY A 115 7.59 17.66 1.28
CA GLY A 115 7.48 16.86 2.52
C GLY A 115 6.19 16.06 2.68
N GLU A 116 5.25 16.13 1.73
CA GLU A 116 4.00 15.38 1.80
C GLU A 116 4.25 13.87 1.74
N VAL A 117 3.69 13.14 2.71
CA VAL A 117 3.59 11.68 2.65
C VAL A 117 2.24 11.31 2.08
N LEU A 118 2.23 10.56 1.01
CA LEU A 118 1.00 10.08 0.39
C LEU A 118 1.07 8.61 -0.01
N GLY A 119 -0.07 7.93 0.11
CA GLY A 119 -0.25 6.59 -0.42
C GLY A 119 -0.58 6.62 -1.91
N ALA A 120 -0.14 5.60 -2.64
CA ALA A 120 -0.45 5.49 -4.04
C ALA A 120 -0.62 4.04 -4.51
N HIS A 121 -1.44 3.88 -5.57
CA HIS A 121 -1.52 2.67 -6.39
C HIS A 121 -1.39 3.09 -7.85
N LEU A 122 -0.14 3.25 -8.32
CA LEU A 122 0.19 3.80 -9.63
C LEU A 122 0.78 2.72 -10.54
N HIS A 123 0.31 2.67 -11.76
CA HIS A 123 0.97 1.90 -12.82
C HIS A 123 2.29 2.57 -13.21
N ARG A 124 3.29 1.76 -13.55
CA ARG A 124 4.53 2.26 -14.11
C ARG A 124 4.33 2.63 -15.56
N THR A 125 4.41 3.91 -15.86
CA THR A 125 4.56 4.47 -17.19
C THR A 125 5.76 5.40 -17.18
N GLN A 126 6.29 5.74 -18.35
CA GLN A 126 7.37 6.71 -18.47
C GLN A 126 6.95 8.06 -17.88
N ALA A 127 5.75 8.55 -18.23
CA ALA A 127 5.26 9.83 -17.74
C ALA A 127 5.05 9.87 -16.22
N THR A 128 4.55 8.76 -15.61
CA THR A 128 4.42 8.66 -14.14
C THR A 128 5.79 8.68 -13.46
N ALA A 129 6.76 7.95 -14.01
CA ALA A 129 8.12 7.91 -13.47
C ALA A 129 8.80 9.28 -13.55
N GLN A 130 8.72 9.95 -14.70
CA GLN A 130 9.27 11.29 -14.89
C GLN A 130 8.60 12.33 -13.97
N ALA A 131 7.28 12.28 -13.82
CA ALA A 131 6.56 13.21 -12.94
C ALA A 131 6.98 13.06 -11.47
N LEU A 132 7.22 11.85 -10.98
CA LEU A 132 7.72 11.61 -9.61
C LEU A 132 9.18 12.04 -9.45
N GLN A 133 9.99 11.81 -10.47
CA GLN A 133 11.40 12.18 -10.47
C GLN A 133 11.58 13.71 -10.46
N SER A 134 10.79 14.45 -11.26
CA SER A 134 10.85 15.92 -11.32
C SER A 134 10.46 16.61 -10.00
N LEU A 135 9.74 15.93 -9.12
CA LEU A 135 9.45 16.40 -7.76
C LEU A 135 10.54 16.08 -6.74
N ASN A 136 11.65 15.45 -7.14
CA ASN A 136 12.65 14.91 -6.20
C ASN A 136 12.04 13.95 -5.16
N ALA A 137 10.99 13.21 -5.52
CA ALA A 137 10.23 12.39 -4.58
C ALA A 137 11.01 11.15 -4.12
N LEU A 138 10.98 10.85 -2.83
CA LEU A 138 11.33 9.55 -2.31
C LEU A 138 10.23 8.56 -2.71
N HIS A 139 10.49 7.76 -3.74
CA HIS A 139 9.52 6.78 -4.23
C HIS A 139 9.79 5.42 -3.58
N LEU A 140 8.95 5.04 -2.64
CA LEU A 140 8.94 3.74 -1.98
C LEU A 140 7.89 2.86 -2.65
N PHE A 141 8.31 1.80 -3.32
CA PHE A 141 7.39 0.83 -3.91
C PHE A 141 7.34 -0.42 -3.06
N ILE A 142 6.23 -0.64 -2.36
CA ILE A 142 6.04 -1.86 -1.58
C ILE A 142 5.25 -2.89 -2.40
N TYR A 143 5.82 -4.08 -2.47
CA TYR A 143 5.20 -5.25 -3.11
C TYR A 143 5.25 -6.45 -2.16
N ARG A 144 4.45 -7.44 -2.47
CA ARG A 144 4.31 -8.67 -1.70
C ARG A 144 4.24 -9.85 -2.65
N ASP A 145 4.44 -11.07 -2.13
CA ASP A 145 4.16 -12.28 -2.89
C ASP A 145 2.78 -12.19 -3.57
N PRO A 146 2.69 -12.24 -4.91
CA PRO A 146 1.43 -12.06 -5.63
C PRO A 146 0.35 -13.07 -5.23
N ARG A 147 0.74 -14.25 -4.76
CA ARG A 147 -0.17 -15.27 -4.25
C ARG A 147 -0.85 -14.83 -2.97
N ALA A 148 -0.08 -14.22 -2.07
CA ALA A 148 -0.60 -13.64 -0.83
C ALA A 148 -1.49 -12.41 -1.10
N VAL A 149 -1.13 -11.60 -2.10
CA VAL A 149 -1.93 -10.46 -2.56
C VAL A 149 -3.26 -10.94 -3.11
N LEU A 150 -3.27 -11.94 -4.00
CA LEU A 150 -4.47 -12.51 -4.60
C LEU A 150 -5.45 -13.04 -3.55
N VAL A 151 -4.98 -13.84 -2.60
CA VAL A 151 -5.82 -14.33 -1.48
C VAL A 151 -6.42 -13.16 -0.69
N SER A 152 -5.63 -12.13 -0.42
CA SER A 152 -6.11 -10.93 0.29
C SER A 152 -7.11 -10.12 -0.55
N GLU A 153 -6.92 -10.03 -1.86
CA GLU A 153 -7.83 -9.34 -2.79
C GLU A 153 -9.17 -10.07 -2.88
N VAL A 154 -9.17 -11.39 -3.08
CA VAL A 154 -10.38 -12.21 -3.15
C VAL A 154 -11.19 -12.10 -1.86
N GLN A 155 -10.54 -12.23 -0.69
CA GLN A 155 -11.21 -12.07 0.60
C GLN A 155 -11.77 -10.66 0.79
N TYR A 156 -11.05 -9.64 0.34
CA TYR A 156 -11.51 -8.26 0.41
C TYR A 156 -12.72 -8.02 -0.48
N LEU A 157 -12.69 -8.48 -1.72
CA LEU A 157 -13.79 -8.33 -2.66
C LEU A 157 -15.04 -9.11 -2.22
N SER A 158 -14.87 -10.34 -1.75
CA SER A 158 -16.00 -11.21 -1.37
C SER A 158 -16.65 -10.80 -0.03
N LEU A 159 -15.88 -10.30 0.95
CA LEU A 159 -16.37 -10.12 2.32
C LEU A 159 -16.49 -8.65 2.76
N SER A 160 -15.61 -7.77 2.29
CA SER A 160 -15.44 -6.45 2.91
C SER A 160 -15.82 -5.28 2.02
N ALA A 161 -15.56 -5.37 0.73
CA ALA A 161 -15.64 -4.23 -0.18
C ALA A 161 -17.03 -4.05 -0.80
N ARG A 162 -18.08 -3.96 0.04
CA ARG A 162 -19.50 -3.87 -0.40
C ARG A 162 -19.78 -2.73 -1.36
N TRP A 163 -18.97 -1.67 -1.35
CA TRP A 163 -19.05 -0.53 -2.29
C TRP A 163 -18.32 -0.78 -3.62
N ASN A 164 -17.54 -1.86 -3.75
CA ASN A 164 -16.84 -2.21 -4.97
C ASN A 164 -17.82 -2.91 -5.92
N ALA A 165 -17.83 -2.52 -7.18
CA ALA A 165 -18.74 -3.12 -8.16
C ALA A 165 -18.50 -4.62 -8.38
N LEU A 166 -17.27 -5.10 -8.14
CA LEU A 166 -16.97 -6.53 -8.21
C LEU A 166 -17.47 -7.32 -7.00
N HIS A 167 -17.82 -6.64 -5.88
CA HIS A 167 -18.25 -7.32 -4.66
C HIS A 167 -19.36 -8.32 -4.89
N ARG A 168 -20.46 -7.88 -5.53
CA ARG A 168 -21.64 -8.74 -5.78
C ARG A 168 -21.23 -10.00 -6.55
N ARG A 169 -20.37 -9.86 -7.55
CA ARG A 169 -19.90 -10.96 -8.38
C ARG A 169 -19.12 -11.98 -7.57
N PHE A 170 -18.16 -11.54 -6.76
CA PHE A 170 -17.38 -12.42 -5.90
C PHE A 170 -18.22 -13.03 -4.77
N ALA A 171 -19.11 -12.26 -4.15
CA ALA A 171 -19.95 -12.73 -3.06
C ALA A 171 -21.00 -13.79 -3.49
N GLN A 172 -21.40 -13.79 -4.76
CA GLN A 172 -22.33 -14.80 -5.31
C GLN A 172 -21.66 -16.16 -5.55
N ILE A 173 -20.33 -16.20 -5.65
CA ILE A 173 -19.59 -17.46 -5.78
C ILE A 173 -19.34 -17.99 -4.37
N GLY A 174 -20.03 -19.07 -3.99
CA GLY A 174 -19.93 -19.63 -2.63
C GLY A 174 -18.59 -20.31 -2.34
N ASP A 175 -17.90 -20.82 -3.36
CA ASP A 175 -16.62 -21.51 -3.22
C ASP A 175 -15.44 -20.56 -3.39
N PHE A 176 -14.52 -20.58 -2.41
CA PHE A 176 -13.34 -19.72 -2.40
C PHE A 176 -12.35 -20.06 -3.53
N ALA A 177 -12.19 -21.35 -3.89
CA ALA A 177 -11.31 -21.74 -4.97
C ALA A 177 -11.82 -21.22 -6.32
N ALA A 178 -13.13 -21.26 -6.56
CA ALA A 178 -13.75 -20.68 -7.76
C ALA A 178 -13.63 -19.14 -7.79
N GLN A 179 -13.71 -18.47 -6.63
CA GLN A 179 -13.43 -17.03 -6.53
C GLN A 179 -11.98 -16.71 -6.92
N VAL A 180 -11.03 -17.54 -6.49
CA VAL A 180 -9.61 -17.42 -6.85
C VAL A 180 -9.41 -17.62 -8.34
N ASP A 181 -10.02 -18.64 -8.95
CA ASP A 181 -9.91 -18.88 -10.39
C ASP A 181 -10.47 -17.71 -11.20
N LEU A 182 -11.63 -17.18 -10.81
CA LEU A 182 -12.17 -15.96 -11.41
C LEU A 182 -11.18 -14.79 -11.28
N ALA A 183 -10.52 -14.64 -10.14
CA ALA A 183 -9.56 -13.57 -9.93
C ALA A 183 -8.25 -13.78 -10.72
N ILE A 184 -7.86 -15.02 -11.05
CA ILE A 184 -6.72 -15.31 -11.90
C ILE A 184 -7.06 -15.03 -13.37
N ASP A 185 -8.19 -15.57 -13.85
CA ASP A 185 -8.55 -15.56 -15.26
C ASP A 185 -9.19 -14.23 -15.69
N GLY A 186 -9.75 -13.50 -14.73
CA GLY A 186 -10.62 -12.38 -15.03
C GLY A 186 -11.96 -12.86 -15.61
N ASP A 187 -12.70 -11.93 -16.19
CA ASP A 187 -14.01 -12.19 -16.80
C ASP A 187 -14.13 -11.66 -18.22
N GLY A 188 -13.01 -11.27 -18.79
CA GLY A 188 -12.94 -10.66 -20.12
C GLY A 188 -13.40 -9.18 -20.15
N SER A 189 -13.89 -8.63 -19.04
CA SER A 189 -14.27 -7.22 -18.95
C SER A 189 -13.09 -6.33 -18.57
N ALA A 190 -13.16 -5.06 -18.93
CA ALA A 190 -12.20 -4.06 -18.47
C ALA A 190 -12.23 -3.88 -16.93
N ALA A 191 -13.33 -4.30 -16.29
CA ALA A 191 -13.48 -4.22 -14.84
C ALA A 191 -12.64 -5.28 -14.11
N LEU A 192 -12.51 -6.49 -14.69
CA LEU A 192 -11.75 -7.59 -14.13
C LEU A 192 -10.96 -8.30 -15.23
N PRO A 193 -9.88 -7.72 -15.73
CA PRO A 193 -8.95 -8.45 -16.62
C PRO A 193 -8.20 -9.53 -15.83
N ASP A 194 -7.46 -10.38 -16.56
CA ASP A 194 -6.62 -11.41 -15.93
C ASP A 194 -5.60 -10.81 -14.94
N ILE A 195 -5.04 -11.67 -14.08
CA ILE A 195 -4.13 -11.23 -13.02
C ILE A 195 -2.84 -10.60 -13.58
N GLY A 196 -2.33 -11.05 -14.73
CA GLY A 196 -1.14 -10.51 -15.36
C GLY A 196 -1.36 -9.05 -15.79
N ALA A 197 -2.47 -8.78 -16.47
CA ALA A 197 -2.87 -7.45 -16.89
C ALA A 197 -3.17 -6.52 -15.68
N ARG A 198 -3.66 -7.08 -14.55
CA ARG A 198 -3.93 -6.30 -13.34
C ARG A 198 -2.68 -5.98 -12.52
N TYR A 199 -1.78 -6.93 -12.32
CA TYR A 199 -0.63 -6.78 -11.43
C TYR A 199 0.64 -6.32 -12.16
N GLY A 200 0.82 -6.74 -13.41
CA GLY A 200 2.00 -6.42 -14.21
C GLY A 200 2.37 -4.93 -14.22
N PRO A 201 1.43 -4.01 -14.49
CA PRO A 201 1.72 -2.58 -14.49
C PRO A 201 2.23 -2.01 -13.17
N TYR A 202 1.84 -2.60 -12.03
CA TYR A 202 2.39 -2.24 -10.71
C TYR A 202 3.75 -2.88 -10.50
N LEU A 203 3.88 -4.18 -10.76
CA LEU A 203 5.13 -4.92 -10.52
C LEU A 203 6.30 -4.42 -11.38
N ALA A 204 6.01 -3.75 -12.49
CA ALA A 204 7.01 -3.09 -13.33
C ALA A 204 7.84 -2.01 -12.57
N TRP A 205 7.40 -1.54 -11.40
CA TRP A 205 8.19 -0.67 -10.54
C TRP A 205 9.38 -1.35 -9.86
N ARG A 206 9.40 -2.70 -9.75
CA ARG A 206 10.44 -3.46 -9.04
C ARG A 206 11.85 -3.21 -9.55
N GLY A 207 12.02 -3.01 -10.85
CA GLY A 207 13.32 -2.74 -11.49
C GLY A 207 13.49 -1.31 -11.99
N ALA A 208 12.64 -0.38 -11.58
CA ALA A 208 12.69 0.98 -12.08
C ALA A 208 13.79 1.80 -11.38
N ALA A 209 14.50 2.63 -12.16
CA ALA A 209 15.46 3.57 -11.60
C ALA A 209 14.78 4.57 -10.65
N ASN A 210 15.51 5.02 -9.62
CA ASN A 210 15.05 5.98 -8.60
C ASN A 210 13.85 5.51 -7.77
N VAL A 211 13.57 4.20 -7.73
CA VAL A 211 12.53 3.57 -6.93
C VAL A 211 13.17 2.65 -5.91
N MET A 212 12.80 2.77 -4.66
CA MET A 212 13.14 1.79 -3.64
C MET A 212 12.07 0.70 -3.61
N ALA A 213 12.31 -0.40 -4.29
CA ALA A 213 11.43 -1.55 -4.25
C ALA A 213 11.67 -2.35 -2.97
N ILE A 214 10.63 -2.47 -2.14
CA ILE A 214 10.69 -3.07 -0.81
C ILE A 214 9.70 -4.22 -0.75
N ARG A 215 10.19 -5.39 -0.38
CA ARG A 215 9.33 -6.55 -0.20
C ARG A 215 8.65 -6.49 1.17
N TYR A 216 7.34 -6.72 1.22
CA TYR A 216 6.58 -6.69 2.47
C TYR A 216 7.14 -7.64 3.54
N GLU A 217 7.58 -8.82 3.11
CA GLU A 217 8.14 -9.86 3.96
C GLU A 217 9.45 -9.41 4.65
N GLU A 218 10.25 -8.55 4.00
CA GLU A 218 11.48 -7.97 4.59
C GLU A 218 11.15 -7.08 5.80
N LEU A 219 10.01 -6.39 5.78
CA LEU A 219 9.57 -5.57 6.90
C LEU A 219 9.06 -6.41 8.09
N LEU A 220 8.61 -7.63 7.83
CA LEU A 220 8.19 -8.57 8.89
C LEU A 220 9.38 -9.30 9.50
N CYS A 221 10.44 -9.55 8.73
CA CYS A 221 11.66 -10.19 9.18
C CYS A 221 12.51 -9.21 10.01
N THR A 222 12.71 -9.48 11.29
CA THR A 222 13.45 -8.59 12.20
C THR A 222 14.89 -8.33 11.73
N GLN A 223 15.54 -9.33 11.13
CA GLN A 223 16.93 -9.22 10.65
C GLN A 223 17.03 -8.29 9.42
N GLN A 224 16.09 -8.45 8.46
CA GLN A 224 16.09 -7.67 7.21
C GLN A 224 15.55 -6.26 7.40
N ARG A 225 14.55 -6.11 8.26
CA ARG A 225 13.86 -4.84 8.55
C ARG A 225 14.82 -3.70 8.86
N ARG A 226 15.82 -3.93 9.71
CA ARG A 226 16.79 -2.90 10.09
C ARG A 226 17.56 -2.37 8.87
N GLY A 227 17.97 -3.26 7.97
CA GLY A 227 18.64 -2.89 6.72
C GLY A 227 17.73 -2.03 5.82
N VAL A 228 16.49 -2.44 5.65
CA VAL A 228 15.48 -1.69 4.86
C VAL A 228 15.26 -0.29 5.43
N LEU A 229 15.05 -0.18 6.77
CA LEU A 229 14.86 1.12 7.42
C LEU A 229 16.08 2.03 7.30
N LYS A 230 17.29 1.47 7.44
CA LYS A 230 18.53 2.22 7.22
C LYS A 230 18.63 2.73 5.79
N ALA A 231 18.30 1.91 4.79
CA ALA A 231 18.33 2.29 3.39
C ALA A 231 17.29 3.41 3.08
N ILE A 232 16.08 3.32 3.63
CA ILE A 232 15.08 4.37 3.49
C ILE A 232 15.56 5.68 4.09
N LEU A 233 16.12 5.65 5.30
CA LEU A 233 16.65 6.83 5.98
C LEU A 233 17.79 7.48 5.20
N HIS A 234 18.72 6.69 4.69
CA HIS A 234 19.84 7.17 3.85
C HIS A 234 19.32 7.83 2.57
N ARG A 235 18.41 7.16 1.86
CA ARG A 235 17.87 7.72 0.60
C ARG A 235 17.08 9.00 0.82
N HIS A 236 16.29 9.07 1.90
CA HIS A 236 15.57 10.29 2.27
C HIS A 236 16.54 11.45 2.56
N ALA A 237 17.58 11.19 3.34
CA ALA A 237 18.59 12.20 3.67
C ALA A 237 19.35 12.67 2.43
N GLU A 238 19.76 11.76 1.55
CA GLU A 238 20.41 12.04 0.27
C GLU A 238 19.56 13.00 -0.59
N LEU A 239 18.27 12.66 -0.80
CA LEU A 239 17.34 13.50 -1.58
C LEU A 239 17.14 14.89 -0.95
N ALA A 240 17.24 14.98 0.38
CA ALA A 240 17.13 16.23 1.14
C ALA A 240 18.47 17.00 1.24
N GLY A 241 19.53 16.52 0.60
CA GLY A 241 20.85 17.14 0.66
C GLY A 241 21.47 17.13 2.07
N ARG A 242 21.16 16.11 2.90
CA ARG A 242 21.59 16.01 4.31
C ARG A 242 22.31 14.69 4.56
N SER A 243 23.11 14.65 5.64
CA SER A 243 23.63 13.40 6.16
C SER A 243 22.52 12.61 6.85
N PRO A 244 22.48 11.28 6.70
CA PRO A 244 21.55 10.44 7.43
C PRO A 244 21.85 10.46 8.94
N ASP A 245 20.81 10.55 9.75
CA ASP A 245 20.89 10.47 11.21
C ASP A 245 20.52 9.07 11.71
N PRO A 246 21.48 8.21 12.08
CA PRO A 246 21.20 6.86 12.54
C PRO A 246 20.41 6.80 13.85
N SER A 247 20.37 7.87 14.62
CA SER A 247 19.61 7.96 15.89
C SER A 247 18.10 7.86 15.68
N LEU A 248 17.61 8.08 14.45
CA LEU A 248 16.20 7.97 14.07
C LEU A 248 15.74 6.51 13.81
N LEU A 249 16.67 5.55 13.69
CA LEU A 249 16.31 4.15 13.43
C LEU A 249 15.36 3.54 14.48
N PRO A 250 15.56 3.75 15.81
CA PRO A 250 14.61 3.27 16.81
C PRO A 250 13.21 3.85 16.63
N GLN A 251 13.07 5.12 16.26
CA GLN A 251 11.80 5.76 15.97
C GLN A 251 11.10 5.10 14.76
N LEU A 252 11.81 4.88 13.66
CA LEU A 252 11.28 4.20 12.49
C LEU A 252 10.84 2.76 12.81
N GLN A 253 11.62 2.05 13.65
CA GLN A 253 11.25 0.71 14.11
C GLN A 253 9.98 0.73 14.98
N ALA A 254 9.84 1.70 15.89
CA ALA A 254 8.67 1.85 16.76
C ALA A 254 7.41 2.26 15.98
N ALA A 255 7.56 2.91 14.83
CA ALA A 255 6.44 3.27 13.96
C ALA A 255 5.74 2.04 13.35
N ILE A 256 6.43 0.90 13.25
CA ILE A 256 5.91 -0.32 12.63
C ILE A 256 4.89 -1.00 13.55
N ARG A 257 3.62 -0.77 13.26
CA ARG A 257 2.46 -1.31 14.01
C ARG A 257 1.48 -1.99 13.05
N PRO A 258 1.76 -3.22 12.57
CA PRO A 258 0.92 -3.90 11.58
C PRO A 258 -0.53 -4.04 12.04
N TRP A 259 -0.73 -4.31 13.34
CA TRP A 259 -2.05 -4.48 13.97
C TRP A 259 -2.91 -3.21 13.96
N ALA A 260 -2.31 -2.03 13.79
CA ALA A 260 -3.05 -0.77 13.68
C ALA A 260 -3.75 -0.60 12.33
N SER A 261 -3.41 -1.43 11.33
CA SER A 261 -4.09 -1.42 10.03
C SER A 261 -5.40 -2.21 10.09
N HIS A 262 -6.50 -1.59 9.64
CA HIS A 262 -7.81 -2.25 9.51
C HIS A 262 -7.83 -3.40 8.49
N THR A 263 -6.82 -3.48 7.63
CA THR A 263 -6.65 -4.55 6.63
C THR A 263 -5.71 -5.66 7.10
N TYR A 264 -5.22 -5.59 8.34
CA TYR A 264 -4.33 -6.61 8.89
C TYR A 264 -5.10 -7.89 9.21
N THR A 265 -4.75 -8.98 8.56
CA THR A 265 -5.44 -10.27 8.69
C THR A 265 -4.62 -11.35 9.43
N GLY A 266 -3.50 -10.97 10.05
CA GLY A 266 -2.63 -11.89 10.78
C GLY A 266 -1.16 -11.81 10.37
N ARG A 267 -0.30 -12.50 11.12
CA ARG A 267 1.17 -12.42 10.99
C ARG A 267 1.77 -13.39 9.96
N ASP A 268 1.00 -14.38 9.49
CA ASP A 268 1.52 -15.39 8.58
C ASP A 268 1.51 -14.89 7.13
N PRO A 269 2.68 -14.53 6.57
CA PRO A 269 2.79 -14.07 5.18
C PRO A 269 2.57 -15.23 4.19
N GLU A 270 2.71 -16.49 4.63
CA GLU A 270 2.56 -17.68 3.80
C GLU A 270 1.18 -18.33 3.88
N ARG A 271 0.23 -17.71 4.58
CA ARG A 271 -1.15 -18.19 4.71
C ARG A 271 -1.80 -18.58 3.37
N TRP A 272 -1.36 -18.03 2.27
CA TRP A 272 -1.82 -18.36 0.92
C TRP A 272 -1.57 -19.84 0.57
N ARG A 273 -0.52 -20.49 1.13
CA ARG A 273 -0.20 -21.90 0.88
C ARG A 273 -1.34 -22.85 1.22
N HIS A 274 -2.09 -22.51 2.26
CA HIS A 274 -3.26 -23.28 2.73
C HIS A 274 -4.58 -22.82 2.10
N LYS A 275 -4.57 -21.73 1.36
CA LYS A 275 -5.76 -21.14 0.73
C LYS A 275 -5.85 -21.42 -0.77
N LEU A 276 -4.71 -21.63 -1.42
CA LEU A 276 -4.63 -21.89 -2.84
C LEU A 276 -4.45 -23.38 -3.09
N THR A 277 -5.16 -23.91 -4.08
CA THR A 277 -4.93 -25.28 -4.56
C THR A 277 -3.55 -25.41 -5.21
N PRO A 278 -2.95 -26.62 -5.29
CA PRO A 278 -1.68 -26.82 -5.98
C PRO A 278 -1.71 -26.35 -7.45
N ALA A 279 -2.84 -26.49 -8.13
CA ALA A 279 -3.02 -26.01 -9.50
C ALA A 279 -2.94 -24.46 -9.57
N GLN A 280 -3.63 -23.75 -8.68
CA GLN A 280 -3.58 -22.30 -8.60
C GLN A 280 -2.19 -21.80 -8.23
N GLN A 281 -1.48 -22.47 -7.32
CA GLN A 281 -0.10 -22.12 -6.96
C GLN A 281 0.85 -22.24 -8.18
N ARG A 282 0.72 -23.29 -8.98
CA ARG A 282 1.51 -23.46 -10.22
C ARG A 282 1.21 -22.37 -11.24
N ARG A 283 -0.06 -22.00 -11.43
CA ARG A 283 -0.48 -20.93 -12.36
C ARG A 283 0.11 -19.57 -12.00
N LEU A 284 0.43 -19.34 -10.72
CA LEU A 284 0.96 -18.08 -10.20
C LEU A 284 2.49 -18.09 -10.00
N ALA A 285 3.17 -19.22 -10.25
CA ALA A 285 4.60 -19.36 -9.96
C ALA A 285 5.49 -18.36 -10.73
N TRP A 286 5.09 -17.96 -11.94
CA TRP A 286 5.83 -17.01 -12.78
C TRP A 286 5.81 -15.56 -12.26
N MET A 287 4.94 -15.24 -11.31
CA MET A 287 4.81 -13.90 -10.75
C MET A 287 5.66 -13.69 -9.48
N ALA A 288 6.21 -14.75 -8.87
CA ALA A 288 6.87 -14.75 -7.56
C ALA A 288 8.30 -14.16 -7.58
#